data_144f45dda70b666abbbe361d139d58b7
#
_entry.id   144f45dda70b666abbbe361d139d58b7
#
_cell.length_a   1.000
_cell.length_b   1.000
_cell.length_c   1.000
_cell.angle_alpha   90.00
_cell.angle_beta   90.00
_cell.angle_gamma   90.00
#
_symmetry.space_group_name_H-M   'P 1'
#
loop_
_entity.id
_entity.type
_entity.pdbx_description
1 polymer ?
#
loop_
_entity_poly.entity_id
_entity_poly.type
_entity_poly.pdbx_seq_one_letter_code
_entity_poly.pdbx_strand_id
1 'polypeptide(L)'
;MYYHIAVTSESCKRTRILYPFYLLDIAENEVEKIYRIVREYNRGEQIRIKGAFIDNRQYPEMIIVRSEETAKAVVNKQAQVFVVGGYLMADRRPLADRFFIEKKDTKDDITAKVFDHVEKETQPKAGLADADAVKNKKVFIVHGHDDLLKESVARLVEKIGLEAVILHEQANEGLTIIQKLEKQADVGYAIILYTPCDEGRKKGSRNSKPRARQNVVFEHGLFMGKLGARRVCALRKSEVEMPSDAQGILYIEVKEGSNDWMYQVTKELKKAGYDVDLNKI
;
A
#
# COMPACT_ATOMS: atom_id res chain seq x y z
N MET A 1 -20.32 -19.37 13.92
CA MET A 1 -20.35 -18.60 12.66
C MET A 1 -19.23 -19.10 11.76
N TYR A 2 -19.47 -19.25 10.45
CA TYR A 2 -18.49 -19.62 9.44
C TYR A 2 -18.37 -18.52 8.41
N TYR A 3 -17.16 -18.36 7.88
CA TYR A 3 -16.84 -17.44 6.81
C TYR A 3 -16.37 -18.22 5.59
N HIS A 4 -16.65 -17.69 4.42
CA HIS A 4 -16.31 -18.31 3.15
C HIS A 4 -15.83 -17.25 2.18
N ILE A 5 -14.81 -17.59 1.40
CA ILE A 5 -14.21 -16.70 0.42
C ILE A 5 -14.10 -17.40 -0.91
N ALA A 6 -14.40 -16.72 -1.99
CA ALA A 6 -14.19 -17.19 -3.34
C ALA A 6 -13.71 -16.07 -4.26
N VAL A 7 -13.08 -16.45 -5.37
CA VAL A 7 -12.68 -15.52 -6.42
C VAL A 7 -13.24 -15.97 -7.76
N THR A 8 -13.58 -15.02 -8.60
CA THR A 8 -14.10 -15.25 -9.94
C THR A 8 -13.59 -14.20 -10.94
N SER A 9 -13.82 -14.43 -12.22
CA SER A 9 -13.52 -13.52 -13.32
C SER A 9 -14.60 -13.60 -14.40
N GLU A 10 -14.61 -12.67 -15.33
CA GLU A 10 -15.53 -12.71 -16.46
C GLU A 10 -15.39 -13.98 -17.30
N SER A 11 -14.19 -14.56 -17.40
CA SER A 11 -13.96 -15.82 -18.10
C SER A 11 -14.62 -16.99 -17.34
N CYS A 12 -14.61 -16.99 -16.02
CA CYS A 12 -15.27 -18.01 -15.20
C CYS A 12 -16.79 -17.99 -15.34
N LYS A 13 -17.39 -16.80 -15.47
CA LYS A 13 -18.84 -16.63 -15.69
C LYS A 13 -19.34 -17.29 -16.98
N ARG A 14 -18.45 -17.52 -17.95
CA ARG A 14 -18.75 -18.22 -19.22
C ARG A 14 -18.53 -19.73 -19.15
N THR A 15 -18.00 -20.24 -18.07
CA THR A 15 -17.74 -21.66 -17.84
C THR A 15 -18.80 -22.29 -16.94
N ARG A 16 -18.73 -23.62 -16.76
CA ARG A 16 -19.62 -24.33 -15.83
C ARG A 16 -19.23 -24.15 -14.36
N ILE A 17 -18.06 -23.55 -14.08
CA ILE A 17 -17.54 -23.33 -12.73
C ILE A 17 -17.35 -21.82 -12.55
N LEU A 18 -18.24 -21.20 -11.77
CA LEU A 18 -18.22 -19.77 -11.50
C LEU A 18 -17.15 -19.38 -10.49
N TYR A 19 -16.94 -20.23 -9.49
CA TYR A 19 -16.00 -19.99 -8.39
C TYR A 19 -14.94 -21.10 -8.35
N PRO A 20 -13.93 -21.04 -9.22
CA PRO A 20 -12.92 -22.09 -9.34
C PRO A 20 -12.02 -22.20 -8.10
N PHE A 21 -11.78 -21.09 -7.42
CA PHE A 21 -10.94 -21.03 -6.23
C PHE A 21 -11.70 -20.43 -5.05
N TYR A 22 -11.77 -21.20 -3.96
CA TYR A 22 -12.55 -20.85 -2.77
C TYR A 22 -11.98 -21.49 -1.50
N LEU A 23 -12.29 -20.87 -0.37
CA LEU A 23 -12.15 -21.46 0.97
C LEU A 23 -13.54 -21.45 1.62
N LEU A 24 -13.97 -22.60 2.11
CA LEU A 24 -15.24 -22.78 2.80
C LEU A 24 -14.99 -23.08 4.28
N ASP A 25 -16.00 -22.81 5.09
CA ASP A 25 -16.07 -23.19 6.49
C ASP A 25 -14.90 -22.72 7.35
N ILE A 26 -14.44 -21.47 7.11
CA ILE A 26 -13.44 -20.80 7.94
C ILE A 26 -14.14 -20.44 9.25
N ALA A 27 -13.67 -21.00 10.37
CA ALA A 27 -14.28 -20.75 11.67
C ALA A 27 -14.11 -19.28 12.12
N GLU A 28 -15.00 -18.79 12.97
CA GLU A 28 -15.00 -17.40 13.45
C GLU A 28 -13.69 -16.98 14.13
N ASN A 29 -13.05 -17.89 14.85
CA ASN A 29 -11.75 -17.63 15.47
C ASN A 29 -10.59 -17.55 14.46
N GLU A 30 -10.83 -17.85 13.19
CA GLU A 30 -9.86 -17.75 12.09
C GLU A 30 -10.14 -16.56 11.15
N VAL A 31 -11.03 -15.65 11.51
CA VAL A 31 -11.43 -14.50 10.64
C VAL A 31 -10.23 -13.65 10.19
N GLU A 32 -9.20 -13.56 11.01
CA GLU A 32 -7.96 -12.84 10.68
C GLU A 32 -7.26 -13.40 9.41
N LYS A 33 -7.48 -14.68 9.13
CA LYS A 33 -7.01 -15.30 7.88
C LYS A 33 -7.68 -14.65 6.66
N ILE A 34 -8.96 -14.29 6.76
CA ILE A 34 -9.69 -13.60 5.69
C ILE A 34 -9.14 -12.19 5.51
N TYR A 35 -8.96 -11.44 6.60
CA TYR A 35 -8.41 -10.09 6.54
C TYR A 35 -7.00 -10.08 5.92
N ARG A 36 -6.16 -11.05 6.26
CA ARG A 36 -4.85 -11.22 5.63
C ARG A 36 -4.96 -11.47 4.13
N ILE A 37 -5.82 -12.40 3.70
CA ILE A 37 -6.04 -12.71 2.28
C ILE A 37 -6.50 -11.46 1.53
N VAL A 38 -7.42 -10.68 2.08
CA VAL A 38 -7.92 -9.45 1.45
C VAL A 38 -6.83 -8.38 1.40
N ARG A 39 -5.99 -8.24 2.43
CA ARG A 39 -4.85 -7.33 2.42
C ARG A 39 -3.85 -7.65 1.31
N GLU A 40 -3.46 -8.91 1.18
CA GLU A 40 -2.55 -9.39 0.14
C GLU A 40 -3.16 -9.19 -1.26
N TYR A 41 -4.45 -9.54 -1.42
CA TYR A 41 -5.19 -9.36 -2.66
C TYR A 41 -5.27 -7.89 -3.11
N ASN A 42 -5.57 -6.96 -2.19
CA ASN A 42 -5.64 -5.52 -2.48
C ASN A 42 -4.29 -4.93 -2.89
N ARG A 43 -3.18 -5.49 -2.39
CA ARG A 43 -1.82 -5.10 -2.78
C ARG A 43 -1.39 -5.66 -4.14
N GLY A 44 -2.22 -6.49 -4.78
CA GLY A 44 -1.85 -7.20 -6.01
C GLY A 44 -0.83 -8.32 -5.79
N GLU A 45 -0.67 -8.76 -4.54
CA GLU A 45 0.18 -9.89 -4.17
C GLU A 45 -0.50 -11.21 -4.55
N GLN A 46 0.30 -12.25 -4.79
CA GLN A 46 -0.22 -13.58 -5.05
C GLN A 46 -0.74 -14.21 -3.76
N ILE A 47 -2.03 -14.47 -3.71
CA ILE A 47 -2.67 -15.20 -2.60
C ILE A 47 -2.74 -16.69 -2.89
N ARG A 48 -2.70 -17.52 -1.84
CA ARG A 48 -2.82 -18.97 -1.98
C ARG A 48 -4.19 -19.46 -1.52
N ILE A 49 -5.00 -19.96 -2.47
CA ILE A 49 -6.29 -20.57 -2.20
C ILE A 49 -6.27 -22.01 -2.72
N LYS A 50 -6.49 -22.99 -1.84
CA LYS A 50 -6.47 -24.43 -2.17
C LYS A 50 -5.24 -24.88 -2.96
N GLY A 51 -4.08 -24.33 -2.65
CA GLY A 51 -2.82 -24.69 -3.30
C GLY A 51 -2.53 -23.95 -4.61
N ALA A 52 -3.48 -23.24 -5.19
CA ALA A 52 -3.28 -22.39 -6.34
C ALA A 52 -2.82 -20.99 -5.91
N PHE A 53 -1.94 -20.40 -6.71
CA PHE A 53 -1.55 -18.99 -6.59
C PHE A 53 -2.48 -18.17 -7.47
N ILE A 54 -3.09 -17.15 -6.88
CA ILE A 54 -4.14 -16.33 -7.50
C ILE A 54 -3.74 -14.88 -7.32
N ASP A 55 -3.91 -14.08 -8.34
CA ASP A 55 -3.76 -12.63 -8.27
C ASP A 55 -5.06 -11.91 -8.69
N ASN A 56 -5.18 -10.65 -8.29
CA ASN A 56 -6.36 -9.84 -8.59
C ASN A 56 -6.47 -9.40 -10.05
N ARG A 57 -5.43 -9.60 -10.88
CA ARG A 57 -5.46 -9.31 -12.32
C ARG A 57 -6.17 -10.42 -13.08
N GLN A 58 -5.95 -11.67 -12.67
CA GLN A 58 -6.61 -12.83 -13.28
C GLN A 58 -8.01 -13.06 -12.72
N TYR A 59 -8.20 -12.78 -11.43
CA TYR A 59 -9.46 -12.95 -10.70
C TYR A 59 -9.83 -11.65 -9.99
N PRO A 60 -10.37 -10.65 -10.74
CA PRO A 60 -10.61 -9.31 -10.20
C PRO A 60 -11.80 -9.23 -9.24
N GLU A 61 -12.59 -10.26 -9.13
CA GLU A 61 -13.78 -10.29 -8.29
C GLU A 61 -13.60 -11.29 -7.15
N MET A 62 -13.68 -10.82 -5.91
CA MET A 62 -13.64 -11.63 -4.70
C MET A 62 -14.98 -11.48 -3.98
N ILE A 63 -15.50 -12.59 -3.46
CA ILE A 63 -16.75 -12.65 -2.71
C ILE A 63 -16.47 -13.25 -1.35
N ILE A 64 -17.00 -12.61 -0.31
CA ILE A 64 -16.86 -13.04 1.08
C ILE A 64 -18.25 -13.10 1.70
N VAL A 65 -18.66 -14.27 2.11
CA VAL A 65 -19.96 -14.50 2.73
C VAL A 65 -19.82 -15.19 4.09
N ARG A 66 -20.84 -15.07 4.93
CA ARG A 66 -20.92 -15.74 6.23
C ARG A 66 -22.12 -16.66 6.29
N SER A 67 -22.07 -17.66 7.18
CA SER A 67 -23.19 -18.53 7.49
C SER A 67 -23.13 -19.03 8.92
N GLU A 68 -24.27 -19.42 9.49
CA GLU A 68 -24.33 -20.03 10.83
C GLU A 68 -23.91 -21.51 10.77
N GLU A 69 -24.11 -22.14 9.64
CA GLU A 69 -23.81 -23.54 9.39
C GLU A 69 -22.73 -23.72 8.31
N THR A 70 -22.18 -24.91 8.19
CA THR A 70 -21.22 -25.24 7.13
C THR A 70 -21.86 -25.11 5.74
N ALA A 71 -21.05 -24.76 4.73
CA ALA A 71 -21.51 -24.61 3.35
C ALA A 71 -22.26 -25.85 2.83
N LYS A 72 -21.80 -27.05 3.23
CA LYS A 72 -22.47 -28.32 2.89
C LYS A 72 -23.84 -28.43 3.53
N ALA A 73 -24.01 -28.04 4.80
CA ALA A 73 -25.29 -28.06 5.51
C ALA A 73 -26.29 -27.09 4.89
N VAL A 74 -25.84 -25.86 4.57
CA VAL A 74 -26.66 -24.83 3.90
C VAL A 74 -27.19 -25.33 2.57
N VAL A 75 -26.31 -25.85 1.70
CA VAL A 75 -26.70 -26.34 0.37
C VAL A 75 -27.61 -27.58 0.45
N ASN A 76 -27.41 -28.49 1.41
CA ASN A 76 -28.24 -29.67 1.56
C ASN A 76 -29.66 -29.36 2.04
N LYS A 77 -29.85 -28.32 2.86
CA LYS A 77 -31.18 -27.85 3.27
C LYS A 77 -32.01 -27.31 2.10
N GLN A 78 -31.35 -26.85 1.07
CA GLN A 78 -31.95 -26.26 -0.11
C GLN A 78 -31.81 -27.16 -1.35
N ALA A 79 -31.72 -28.48 -1.16
CA ALA A 79 -31.69 -29.41 -2.28
C ALA A 79 -32.87 -29.15 -3.21
N GLN A 80 -32.70 -28.24 -4.15
CA GLN A 80 -33.70 -27.87 -5.13
C GLN A 80 -33.77 -28.98 -6.16
N VAL A 81 -34.82 -29.75 -6.03
CA VAL A 81 -35.27 -30.63 -7.08
C VAL A 81 -36.14 -29.79 -8.01
N PHE A 82 -35.61 -29.48 -9.19
CA PHE A 82 -36.39 -28.79 -10.21
C PHE A 82 -37.19 -29.79 -11.02
N VAL A 83 -38.48 -29.50 -11.22
CA VAL A 83 -39.31 -30.27 -12.18
C VAL A 83 -39.29 -29.53 -13.50
N VAL A 84 -38.63 -30.10 -14.50
CA VAL A 84 -38.61 -29.58 -15.87
C VAL A 84 -39.22 -30.64 -16.78
N GLY A 85 -40.35 -30.29 -17.39
CA GLY A 85 -41.04 -31.21 -18.32
C GLY A 85 -41.46 -32.56 -17.71
N GLY A 86 -41.80 -32.59 -16.41
CA GLY A 86 -42.22 -33.80 -15.67
C GLY A 86 -41.05 -34.67 -15.15
N TYR A 87 -39.80 -34.24 -15.35
CA TYR A 87 -38.64 -34.97 -14.84
C TYR A 87 -38.01 -34.20 -13.63
N LEU A 88 -37.58 -34.98 -12.60
CA LEU A 88 -36.83 -34.47 -11.47
C LEU A 88 -35.37 -34.26 -11.91
N MET A 89 -34.94 -32.97 -11.91
CA MET A 89 -33.58 -32.57 -12.25
C MET A 89 -32.86 -32.10 -10.98
N ALA A 90 -31.73 -32.75 -10.66
CA ALA A 90 -30.85 -32.27 -9.59
C ALA A 90 -29.92 -31.19 -10.10
N ASP A 91 -29.67 -30.18 -9.27
CA ASP A 91 -28.65 -29.18 -9.56
C ASP A 91 -27.26 -29.81 -9.54
N ARG A 92 -26.63 -29.87 -10.69
CA ARG A 92 -25.30 -30.52 -10.90
C ARG A 92 -24.16 -29.52 -10.75
N ARG A 93 -24.41 -28.27 -10.41
CA ARG A 93 -23.34 -27.27 -10.20
C ARG A 93 -22.47 -27.70 -9.02
N PRO A 94 -21.18 -27.31 -9.02
CA PRO A 94 -20.28 -27.53 -7.87
C PRO A 94 -20.87 -26.94 -6.57
N LEU A 95 -20.53 -27.56 -5.44
CA LEU A 95 -20.99 -27.12 -4.12
C LEU A 95 -20.68 -25.62 -3.88
N ALA A 96 -19.50 -25.18 -4.24
CA ALA A 96 -19.10 -23.79 -4.08
C ALA A 96 -19.98 -22.85 -4.89
N ASP A 97 -20.23 -23.16 -6.17
CA ASP A 97 -21.06 -22.31 -7.04
C ASP A 97 -22.48 -22.18 -6.48
N ARG A 98 -23.09 -23.28 -6.06
CA ARG A 98 -24.42 -23.31 -5.46
C ARG A 98 -24.48 -22.45 -4.20
N PHE A 99 -23.48 -22.60 -3.33
CA PHE A 99 -23.40 -21.88 -2.07
C PHE A 99 -23.21 -20.38 -2.27
N PHE A 100 -22.25 -19.96 -3.11
CA PHE A 100 -21.99 -18.53 -3.31
C PHE A 100 -23.07 -17.82 -4.12
N ILE A 101 -23.70 -18.48 -5.09
CA ILE A 101 -24.85 -17.92 -5.81
C ILE A 101 -26.00 -17.61 -4.85
N GLU A 102 -26.24 -18.49 -3.87
CA GLU A 102 -27.31 -18.28 -2.89
C GLU A 102 -27.03 -17.15 -1.92
N LYS A 103 -25.77 -17.00 -1.51
CA LYS A 103 -25.39 -16.03 -0.46
C LYS A 103 -25.01 -14.65 -1.01
N LYS A 104 -24.60 -14.57 -2.28
CA LYS A 104 -24.26 -13.31 -2.94
C LYS A 104 -25.45 -12.35 -2.92
N ASP A 105 -25.15 -11.08 -2.70
CA ASP A 105 -26.13 -9.97 -2.67
C ASP A 105 -27.22 -10.12 -1.58
N THR A 106 -27.02 -11.00 -0.60
CA THR A 106 -27.89 -11.13 0.58
C THR A 106 -27.29 -10.41 1.80
N LYS A 107 -28.03 -10.40 2.92
CA LYS A 107 -27.50 -9.91 4.22
C LYS A 107 -26.26 -10.66 4.70
N ASP A 108 -26.01 -11.84 4.18
CA ASP A 108 -24.86 -12.70 4.50
C ASP A 108 -23.66 -12.42 3.62
N ASP A 109 -23.82 -11.66 2.54
CA ASP A 109 -22.71 -11.12 1.76
C ASP A 109 -22.07 -9.97 2.55
N ILE A 110 -20.87 -10.23 3.02
CA ILE A 110 -20.09 -9.27 3.82
C ILE A 110 -18.88 -8.73 3.08
N THR A 111 -18.80 -8.96 1.78
CA THR A 111 -17.67 -8.57 0.93
C THR A 111 -17.29 -7.10 1.15
N ALA A 112 -18.23 -6.19 0.95
CA ALA A 112 -17.99 -4.76 1.11
C ALA A 112 -17.55 -4.39 2.54
N LYS A 113 -18.11 -5.05 3.56
CA LYS A 113 -17.74 -4.79 4.97
C LYS A 113 -16.31 -5.22 5.28
N VAL A 114 -15.88 -6.36 4.74
CA VAL A 114 -14.52 -6.88 4.97
C VAL A 114 -13.50 -6.02 4.22
N PHE A 115 -13.78 -5.64 2.98
CA PHE A 115 -12.92 -4.75 2.23
C PHE A 115 -12.79 -3.37 2.89
N ASP A 116 -13.88 -2.76 3.32
CA ASP A 116 -13.91 -1.50 4.07
C ASP A 116 -13.15 -1.61 5.40
N HIS A 117 -13.30 -2.72 6.13
CA HIS A 117 -12.54 -2.97 7.36
C HIS A 117 -11.03 -3.06 7.10
N VAL A 118 -10.63 -3.85 6.10
CA VAL A 118 -9.22 -3.99 5.71
C VAL A 118 -8.66 -2.67 5.16
N GLU A 119 -9.45 -1.92 4.41
CA GLU A 119 -9.04 -0.59 3.93
C GLU A 119 -8.85 0.39 5.08
N LYS A 120 -9.73 0.38 6.09
CA LYS A 120 -9.59 1.18 7.31
C LYS A 120 -8.42 0.75 8.17
N GLU A 121 -8.09 -0.54 8.23
CA GLU A 121 -6.90 -1.03 8.92
C GLU A 121 -5.61 -0.76 8.16
N THR A 122 -5.65 -0.84 6.82
CA THR A 122 -4.50 -0.57 5.94
C THR A 122 -4.33 0.90 5.65
N GLN A 123 -5.37 1.70 5.81
CA GLN A 123 -5.18 3.13 6.00
C GLN A 123 -4.38 3.28 7.29
N PRO A 124 -3.18 3.87 7.27
CA PRO A 124 -2.49 4.21 8.51
C PRO A 124 -3.53 4.94 9.35
N LYS A 125 -3.74 4.46 10.59
CA LYS A 125 -4.75 5.02 11.52
C LYS A 125 -4.60 6.54 11.53
N ALA A 126 -5.38 7.20 10.69
CA ALA A 126 -5.28 8.63 10.41
C ALA A 126 -5.61 9.48 11.65
N GLY A 127 -6.08 8.87 12.73
CA GLY A 127 -6.49 9.55 13.95
C GLY A 127 -5.49 9.55 15.10
N LEU A 128 -4.59 8.56 15.21
CA LEU A 128 -3.64 8.51 16.34
C LEU A 128 -2.20 8.79 15.91
N ALA A 129 -1.79 8.28 14.74
CA ALA A 129 -0.46 8.60 14.20
C ALA A 129 -0.40 10.03 13.62
N ASP A 130 -1.52 10.58 13.10
CA ASP A 130 -1.54 11.96 12.59
C ASP A 130 -1.52 13.00 13.73
N ALA A 131 -2.18 12.76 14.87
CA ALA A 131 -2.12 13.69 16.01
C ALA A 131 -0.76 13.70 16.69
N ASP A 132 -0.06 12.56 16.78
CA ASP A 132 1.28 12.51 17.38
C ASP A 132 2.38 12.98 16.42
N ALA A 133 2.20 12.79 15.11
CA ALA A 133 3.15 13.28 14.13
C ALA A 133 3.06 14.80 13.91
N VAL A 134 1.87 15.38 14.04
CA VAL A 134 1.70 16.85 14.06
C VAL A 134 2.40 17.47 15.28
N LYS A 135 2.52 16.72 16.39
CA LYS A 135 3.34 17.13 17.55
C LYS A 135 4.83 17.03 17.28
N ASN A 136 5.27 16.11 16.42
CA ASN A 136 6.69 15.93 16.10
C ASN A 136 7.08 16.88 14.95
N LYS A 137 7.67 18.02 15.31
CA LYS A 137 8.11 19.06 14.35
C LYS A 137 9.38 18.72 13.58
N LYS A 138 9.96 17.54 13.78
CA LYS A 138 11.19 17.12 13.13
C LYS A 138 10.91 16.59 11.72
N VAL A 139 11.61 17.18 10.77
CA VAL A 139 11.60 16.78 9.35
C VAL A 139 12.96 16.25 8.97
N PHE A 140 13.02 14.98 8.60
CA PHE A 140 14.28 14.34 8.20
C PHE A 140 14.59 14.68 6.75
N ILE A 141 15.86 15.03 6.45
CA ILE A 141 16.32 15.34 5.11
C ILE A 141 17.33 14.27 4.69
N VAL A 142 16.90 13.42 3.76
CA VAL A 142 17.73 12.40 3.12
C VAL A 142 18.41 13.01 1.92
N HIS A 143 19.75 12.95 1.85
CA HIS A 143 20.49 13.62 0.80
C HIS A 143 21.70 12.80 0.29
N GLY A 144 22.14 13.09 -0.92
CA GLY A 144 23.43 12.66 -1.47
C GLY A 144 24.53 13.71 -1.24
N HIS A 145 25.20 14.12 -2.31
CA HIS A 145 26.33 15.06 -2.28
C HIS A 145 25.95 16.51 -2.66
N ASP A 146 24.68 16.80 -2.87
CA ASP A 146 24.20 18.15 -3.23
C ASP A 146 23.98 18.99 -1.97
N ASP A 147 25.02 19.60 -1.47
CA ASP A 147 24.98 20.41 -0.27
C ASP A 147 24.13 21.67 -0.44
N LEU A 148 24.10 22.27 -1.63
CA LEU A 148 23.32 23.46 -1.89
C LEU A 148 21.81 23.20 -1.73
N LEU A 149 21.32 22.14 -2.33
CA LEU A 149 19.91 21.77 -2.22
C LEU A 149 19.58 21.33 -0.78
N LYS A 150 20.44 20.55 -0.14
CA LYS A 150 20.30 20.14 1.27
C LYS A 150 20.13 21.36 2.20
N GLU A 151 21.05 22.32 2.12
CA GLU A 151 20.99 23.54 2.95
C GLU A 151 19.75 24.39 2.64
N SER A 152 19.37 24.49 1.34
CA SER A 152 18.16 25.23 0.94
C SER A 152 16.89 24.60 1.51
N VAL A 153 16.81 23.26 1.53
CA VAL A 153 15.69 22.53 2.11
C VAL A 153 15.67 22.67 3.64
N ALA A 154 16.82 22.57 4.30
CA ALA A 154 16.91 22.75 5.74
C ALA A 154 16.45 24.15 6.16
N ARG A 155 16.94 25.19 5.47
CA ARG A 155 16.51 26.58 5.71
C ARG A 155 15.01 26.80 5.47
N LEU A 156 14.42 26.17 4.45
CA LEU A 156 12.98 26.23 4.23
C LEU A 156 12.24 25.63 5.42
N VAL A 157 12.61 24.42 5.86
CA VAL A 157 11.99 23.69 6.98
C VAL A 157 12.03 24.54 8.25
N GLU A 158 13.18 25.15 8.57
CA GLU A 158 13.35 26.03 9.73
C GLU A 158 12.54 27.33 9.60
N LYS A 159 12.53 27.94 8.42
CA LYS A 159 11.80 29.18 8.14
C LYS A 159 10.29 29.05 8.36
N ILE A 160 9.73 27.87 8.07
CA ILE A 160 8.31 27.58 8.29
C ILE A 160 7.99 27.08 9.71
N GLY A 161 8.98 27.05 10.62
CA GLY A 161 8.79 26.75 12.05
C GLY A 161 8.89 25.26 12.41
N LEU A 162 9.52 24.46 11.55
CA LEU A 162 9.83 23.05 11.80
C LEU A 162 11.33 22.88 12.10
N GLU A 163 11.73 21.70 12.57
CA GLU A 163 13.11 21.33 12.90
C GLU A 163 13.69 20.43 11.78
N ALA A 164 14.73 20.91 11.10
CA ALA A 164 15.44 20.13 10.10
C ALA A 164 16.41 19.13 10.76
N VAL A 165 16.26 17.83 10.44
CA VAL A 165 17.15 16.78 10.92
C VAL A 165 17.94 16.24 9.73
N ILE A 166 19.25 16.45 9.74
CA ILE A 166 20.18 15.97 8.72
C ILE A 166 21.10 14.96 9.37
N LEU A 167 21.22 13.78 8.78
CA LEU A 167 22.19 12.80 9.22
C LEU A 167 23.57 13.26 8.78
N HIS A 168 24.29 13.98 9.66
CA HIS A 168 25.70 14.20 9.43
C HIS A 168 26.46 12.87 9.54
N GLU A 169 27.53 12.71 8.79
CA GLU A 169 28.55 11.67 8.98
C GLU A 169 29.22 11.85 10.34
N GLN A 170 28.45 11.65 11.41
CA GLN A 170 29.00 11.58 12.75
C GLN A 170 29.82 10.31 12.88
N ALA A 171 30.99 10.46 13.54
CA ALA A 171 31.92 9.37 13.81
C ALA A 171 31.19 8.10 14.24
N ASN A 172 31.62 6.97 13.72
CA ASN A 172 31.03 5.66 13.95
C ASN A 172 31.08 5.30 15.46
N GLU A 173 30.00 5.57 16.19
CA GLU A 173 29.80 5.06 17.56
C GLU A 173 29.56 3.54 17.60
N GLY A 174 30.10 2.79 16.61
CA GLY A 174 29.86 1.34 16.51
C GLY A 174 28.45 0.93 16.09
N LEU A 175 27.57 1.90 15.78
CA LEU A 175 26.22 1.65 15.31
C LEU A 175 26.19 1.44 13.79
N THR A 176 25.41 0.48 13.34
CA THR A 176 25.11 0.33 11.91
C THR A 176 24.31 1.53 11.41
N ILE A 177 24.34 1.81 10.11
CA ILE A 177 23.53 2.88 9.48
C ILE A 177 22.05 2.72 9.86
N ILE A 178 21.55 1.48 9.90
CA ILE A 178 20.17 1.17 10.29
C ILE A 178 19.90 1.58 11.75
N GLN A 179 20.78 1.23 12.67
CA GLN A 179 20.62 1.61 14.09
C GLN A 179 20.70 3.13 14.31
N LYS A 180 21.55 3.84 13.56
CA LYS A 180 21.61 5.29 13.57
C LYS A 180 20.30 5.90 13.03
N LEU A 181 19.78 5.36 11.92
CA LEU A 181 18.51 5.76 11.35
C LEU A 181 17.34 5.47 12.30
N GLU A 182 17.32 4.33 12.97
CA GLU A 182 16.29 4.00 13.98
C GLU A 182 16.32 4.94 15.17
N LYS A 183 17.53 5.27 15.68
CA LYS A 183 17.72 6.18 16.84
C LYS A 183 17.35 7.63 16.51
N GLN A 184 17.53 8.07 15.26
CA GLN A 184 17.20 9.42 14.80
C GLN A 184 15.86 9.52 14.06
N ALA A 185 15.20 8.42 13.78
CA ALA A 185 13.96 8.36 13.02
C ALA A 185 12.71 8.61 13.88
N ASP A 186 12.84 9.25 15.06
CA ASP A 186 11.72 9.89 15.74
C ASP A 186 11.45 11.25 15.08
N VAL A 187 10.95 11.17 13.84
CA VAL A 187 10.61 12.34 13.01
C VAL A 187 9.19 12.19 12.48
N GLY A 188 8.56 13.30 12.23
CA GLY A 188 7.19 13.32 11.76
C GLY A 188 7.05 13.30 10.24
N TYR A 189 8.09 13.68 9.50
CA TYR A 189 8.11 13.78 8.04
C TYR A 189 9.50 13.52 7.47
N ALA A 190 9.61 13.08 6.22
CA ALA A 190 10.88 12.94 5.52
C ALA A 190 10.84 13.60 4.13
N ILE A 191 11.90 14.33 3.80
CA ILE A 191 12.15 14.92 2.48
C ILE A 191 13.37 14.23 1.88
N ILE A 192 13.20 13.63 0.71
CA ILE A 192 14.21 12.81 0.06
C ILE A 192 14.77 13.54 -1.16
N LEU A 193 16.06 13.79 -1.21
CA LEU A 193 16.70 14.57 -2.28
C LEU A 193 17.27 13.65 -3.36
N TYR A 194 16.60 13.55 -4.48
CA TYR A 194 17.05 12.85 -5.68
C TYR A 194 17.90 13.80 -6.55
N THR A 195 19.21 13.73 -6.35
CA THR A 195 20.20 14.55 -7.05
C THR A 195 21.15 13.66 -7.84
N PRO A 196 21.79 14.14 -8.93
CA PRO A 196 22.62 13.34 -9.84
C PRO A 196 23.98 13.02 -9.22
N CYS A 197 24.01 12.24 -8.14
CA CYS A 197 25.24 11.88 -7.43
C CYS A 197 25.96 10.69 -8.05
N ASP A 198 25.23 9.77 -8.64
CA ASP A 198 25.75 8.55 -9.25
C ASP A 198 25.25 8.42 -10.69
N GLU A 199 25.90 7.54 -11.46
CA GLU A 199 25.45 7.13 -12.78
C GLU A 199 25.09 5.64 -12.80
N GLY A 200 24.10 5.29 -13.59
CA GLY A 200 23.70 3.90 -13.73
C GLY A 200 23.13 3.57 -15.09
N ARG A 201 23.23 2.29 -15.46
CA ARG A 201 22.68 1.79 -16.72
C ARG A 201 22.16 0.36 -16.57
N LYS A 202 21.18 0.00 -17.40
CA LYS A 202 20.77 -1.40 -17.54
C LYS A 202 21.94 -2.21 -18.13
N LYS A 203 22.16 -3.41 -17.64
CA LYS A 203 23.18 -4.34 -18.17
C LYS A 203 22.97 -4.49 -19.69
N GLY A 204 24.02 -4.29 -20.46
CA GLY A 204 23.97 -4.33 -21.92
C GLY A 204 23.62 -3.01 -22.62
N SER A 205 23.15 -1.98 -21.90
CA SER A 205 22.99 -0.63 -22.46
C SER A 205 24.34 0.12 -22.51
N ARG A 206 24.49 0.93 -23.52
CA ARG A 206 25.66 1.86 -23.63
C ARG A 206 25.38 3.22 -22.96
N ASN A 207 24.12 3.55 -22.75
CA ASN A 207 23.70 4.84 -22.21
C ASN A 207 23.57 4.77 -20.69
N SER A 208 24.41 5.53 -19.99
CA SER A 208 24.31 5.82 -18.57
C SER A 208 23.32 6.95 -18.33
N LYS A 209 22.65 6.94 -17.17
CA LYS A 209 21.75 8.01 -16.74
C LYS A 209 22.15 8.46 -15.34
N PRO A 210 22.01 9.76 -15.04
CA PRO A 210 22.17 10.25 -13.68
C PRO A 210 21.19 9.58 -12.73
N ARG A 211 21.67 9.19 -11.55
CA ARG A 211 20.89 8.53 -10.51
C ARG A 211 21.17 9.13 -9.14
N ALA A 212 20.20 9.07 -8.27
CA ALA A 212 20.47 9.30 -6.87
C ALA A 212 21.39 8.23 -6.31
N ARG A 213 22.16 8.57 -5.27
CA ARG A 213 23.01 7.65 -4.54
C ARG A 213 22.19 6.47 -4.02
N GLN A 214 22.73 5.25 -4.07
CA GLN A 214 22.01 4.03 -3.64
C GLN A 214 21.48 4.13 -2.21
N ASN A 215 22.22 4.75 -1.28
CA ASN A 215 21.77 4.97 0.09
C ASN A 215 20.51 5.83 0.16
N VAL A 216 20.40 6.87 -0.67
CA VAL A 216 19.19 7.73 -0.73
C VAL A 216 17.97 6.92 -1.14
N VAL A 217 18.12 6.02 -2.11
CA VAL A 217 17.02 5.13 -2.53
C VAL A 217 16.62 4.15 -1.43
N PHE A 218 17.62 3.58 -0.72
CA PHE A 218 17.38 2.68 0.40
C PHE A 218 16.67 3.40 1.56
N GLU A 219 17.14 4.59 1.94
CA GLU A 219 16.56 5.41 3.01
C GLU A 219 15.15 5.88 2.64
N HIS A 220 14.89 6.20 1.37
CA HIS A 220 13.54 6.49 0.89
C HIS A 220 12.59 5.33 1.16
N GLY A 221 12.97 4.10 0.79
CA GLY A 221 12.17 2.90 1.07
C GLY A 221 11.92 2.70 2.58
N LEU A 222 12.93 2.93 3.41
CA LEU A 222 12.82 2.83 4.86
C LEU A 222 11.83 3.85 5.43
N PHE A 223 11.93 5.13 5.04
CA PHE A 223 10.99 6.16 5.51
C PHE A 223 9.58 5.95 4.98
N MET A 224 9.41 5.47 3.74
CA MET A 224 8.10 5.07 3.22
C MET A 224 7.46 3.97 4.08
N GLY A 225 8.23 2.96 4.47
CA GLY A 225 7.76 1.88 5.34
C GLY A 225 7.43 2.34 6.77
N LYS A 226 8.20 3.31 7.30
CA LYS A 226 8.06 3.79 8.68
C LYS A 226 6.99 4.86 8.85
N LEU A 227 6.97 5.87 8.00
CA LEU A 227 6.10 7.04 8.10
C LEU A 227 4.84 6.93 7.25
N GLY A 228 4.85 6.05 6.25
CA GLY A 228 3.81 5.97 5.23
C GLY A 228 3.98 7.04 4.12
N ALA A 229 3.38 6.78 2.95
CA ALA A 229 3.55 7.62 1.75
C ALA A 229 3.13 9.09 1.93
N ARG A 230 2.18 9.38 2.81
CA ARG A 230 1.67 10.75 3.06
C ARG A 230 2.67 11.65 3.79
N ARG A 231 3.70 11.08 4.39
CA ARG A 231 4.72 11.79 5.20
C ARG A 231 6.11 11.70 4.62
N VAL A 232 6.18 11.36 3.34
CA VAL A 232 7.42 11.31 2.60
C VAL A 232 7.20 12.00 1.26
N CYS A 233 8.02 12.99 0.94
CA CYS A 233 8.07 13.56 -0.39
C CYS A 233 9.49 13.50 -0.95
N ALA A 234 9.60 13.37 -2.27
CA ALA A 234 10.89 13.38 -2.97
C ALA A 234 11.05 14.67 -3.77
N LEU A 235 12.17 15.36 -3.59
CA LEU A 235 12.63 16.43 -4.45
C LEU A 235 13.56 15.84 -5.50
N ARG A 236 13.26 16.05 -6.77
CA ARG A 236 14.04 15.49 -7.89
C ARG A 236 14.59 16.57 -8.79
N LYS A 237 15.88 16.58 -9.02
CA LYS A 237 16.46 17.31 -10.16
C LYS A 237 16.07 16.62 -11.47
N SER A 238 15.76 17.39 -12.51
CA SER A 238 15.04 16.94 -13.72
C SER A 238 15.68 15.75 -14.45
N GLU A 239 17.00 15.64 -14.44
CA GLU A 239 17.76 14.62 -15.14
C GLU A 239 17.87 13.26 -14.41
N VAL A 240 17.51 13.21 -13.13
CA VAL A 240 17.68 12.01 -12.31
C VAL A 240 16.68 10.93 -12.67
N GLU A 241 17.15 9.73 -13.00
CA GLU A 241 16.30 8.56 -13.21
C GLU A 241 15.67 8.11 -11.90
N MET A 242 14.34 7.95 -11.91
CA MET A 242 13.60 7.45 -10.77
C MET A 242 13.40 5.94 -10.86
N PRO A 243 13.28 5.24 -9.70
CA PRO A 243 12.86 3.83 -9.69
C PRO A 243 11.51 3.66 -10.40
N SER A 244 11.41 2.64 -11.29
CA SER A 244 10.21 2.40 -12.12
C SER A 244 8.95 2.11 -11.32
N ASP A 245 9.10 1.48 -10.15
CA ASP A 245 8.00 1.06 -9.29
C ASP A 245 7.60 2.11 -8.25
N ALA A 246 8.20 3.30 -8.36
CA ALA A 246 7.85 4.46 -7.53
C ALA A 246 6.53 5.14 -7.99
N GLN A 247 5.65 4.44 -8.73
CA GLN A 247 4.33 4.92 -9.10
C GLN A 247 3.47 5.07 -7.84
N GLY A 248 3.10 6.32 -7.53
CA GLY A 248 2.35 6.67 -6.30
C GLY A 248 3.16 7.45 -5.27
N ILE A 249 4.46 7.63 -5.49
CA ILE A 249 5.27 8.55 -4.70
C ILE A 249 5.11 9.97 -5.24
N LEU A 250 4.86 10.91 -4.35
CA LEU A 250 4.86 12.33 -4.71
C LEU A 250 6.30 12.80 -4.93
N TYR A 251 6.62 13.26 -6.14
CA TYR A 251 7.85 14.02 -6.34
C TYR A 251 7.57 15.42 -6.80
N ILE A 252 8.43 16.30 -6.30
CA ILE A 252 8.45 17.71 -6.62
C ILE A 252 9.71 17.95 -7.46
N GLU A 253 9.52 18.53 -8.64
CA GLU A 253 10.66 18.82 -9.51
C GLU A 253 11.39 20.08 -9.04
N VAL A 254 12.71 19.95 -8.89
CA VAL A 254 13.60 21.09 -8.60
C VAL A 254 14.21 21.57 -9.90
N LYS A 255 13.71 22.68 -10.42
CA LYS A 255 14.25 23.33 -11.63
C LYS A 255 15.31 24.34 -11.24
N GLU A 256 16.37 24.41 -12.03
CA GLU A 256 17.43 25.41 -11.84
C GLU A 256 16.86 26.83 -11.93
N GLY A 257 17.23 27.68 -11.00
CA GLY A 257 16.75 29.06 -10.94
C GLY A 257 15.30 29.26 -10.50
N SER A 258 14.55 28.21 -10.18
CA SER A 258 13.17 28.30 -9.65
C SER A 258 13.07 27.87 -8.20
N ASN A 259 12.27 28.62 -7.43
CA ASN A 259 11.93 28.30 -6.03
C ASN A 259 10.52 27.70 -5.88
N ASP A 260 9.85 27.35 -6.97
CA ASP A 260 8.48 26.80 -6.95
C ASP A 260 8.36 25.53 -6.09
N TRP A 261 9.43 24.74 -6.00
CA TRP A 261 9.50 23.55 -5.16
C TRP A 261 9.28 23.86 -3.66
N MET A 262 9.69 25.05 -3.20
CA MET A 262 9.51 25.46 -1.79
C MET A 262 8.03 25.56 -1.44
N TYR A 263 7.24 26.19 -2.32
CA TYR A 263 5.79 26.27 -2.16
C TYR A 263 5.13 24.88 -2.17
N GLN A 264 5.57 24.01 -3.07
CA GLN A 264 5.02 22.65 -3.19
C GLN A 264 5.34 21.83 -1.93
N VAL A 265 6.59 21.86 -1.42
CA VAL A 265 6.98 21.18 -0.17
C VAL A 265 6.13 21.67 1.00
N THR A 266 5.99 23.00 1.16
CA THR A 266 5.22 23.57 2.26
C THR A 266 3.74 23.19 2.17
N LYS A 267 3.18 23.10 0.96
CA LYS A 267 1.82 22.63 0.72
C LYS A 267 1.66 21.15 1.14
N GLU A 268 2.64 20.30 0.86
CA GLU A 268 2.59 18.90 1.27
C GLU A 268 2.74 18.72 2.79
N LEU A 269 3.60 19.50 3.43
CA LEU A 269 3.69 19.54 4.89
C LEU A 269 2.36 19.98 5.52
N LYS A 270 1.69 20.99 4.94
CA LYS A 270 0.36 21.42 5.39
C LYS A 270 -0.69 20.34 5.22
N LYS A 271 -0.67 19.59 4.11
CA LYS A 271 -1.56 18.42 3.89
C LYS A 271 -1.27 17.29 4.88
N ALA A 272 -0.01 17.12 5.30
CA ALA A 272 0.38 16.15 6.33
C ALA A 272 -0.01 16.58 7.75
N GLY A 273 -0.66 17.76 7.91
CA GLY A 273 -1.21 18.24 9.17
C GLY A 273 -0.30 19.21 9.95
N TYR A 274 0.82 19.65 9.35
CA TYR A 274 1.66 20.66 10.00
C TYR A 274 1.05 22.07 9.89
N ASP A 275 1.09 22.80 11.01
CA ASP A 275 0.74 24.22 11.03
C ASP A 275 1.91 25.05 10.49
N VAL A 276 1.91 25.25 9.18
CA VAL A 276 2.94 25.98 8.45
C VAL A 276 2.34 27.14 7.67
N ASP A 277 3.02 28.29 7.72
CA ASP A 277 2.60 29.53 7.07
C ASP A 277 3.22 29.65 5.68
N LEU A 278 2.39 29.54 4.64
CA LEU A 278 2.79 29.69 3.24
C LEU A 278 3.29 31.10 2.88
N ASN A 279 2.97 32.12 3.69
CA ASN A 279 3.43 33.50 3.46
C ASN A 279 4.88 33.72 3.90
N LYS A 280 5.48 32.77 4.57
CA LYS A 280 6.89 32.82 5.00
C LYS A 280 7.89 32.28 3.97
N ILE A 281 7.45 31.94 2.75
CA ILE A 281 8.31 31.31 1.73
C ILE A 281 8.92 32.39 0.82
#